data_3db41b72c8db5e188157bcb1276ad812
#
_entry.id   3db41b72c8db5e188157bcb1276ad812
#
_cell.length_a   1.000
_cell.length_b   1.000
_cell.length_c   1.000
_cell.angle_alpha   90.00
_cell.angle_beta   90.00
_cell.angle_gamma   90.00
#
_symmetry.space_group_name_H-M   'P 1'
#
loop_
_entity.id
_entity.type
_entity.pdbx_description
1 polymer ?
#
loop_
_entity_poly.entity_id
_entity_poly.type
_entity_poly.pdbx_seq_one_letter_code
_entity_poly.pdbx_strand_id
1 'polypeptide(L)'
;MKSHIFDENFPAFAMHTVRQKVASVVQIGQDWGENGWLDVEEILPQLHGSRATFHTLDAGLFKRRYCHGSYCIVYYDVLETELGKWVIKFLKHHNFRTQVQRLSKVIRISPTKLTYWELHAYAIRKTEWQ
;
A
#
# COMPACT_ATOMS: atom_id res chain seq x y z
N MET A 1 2.35 -15.12 -8.07
CA MET A 1 1.64 -14.54 -6.93
C MET A 1 1.68 -13.03 -6.98
N LYS A 2 0.57 -12.38 -6.66
CA LYS A 2 0.45 -10.92 -6.73
C LYS A 2 0.85 -10.32 -5.41
N SER A 3 2.03 -9.69 -5.37
CA SER A 3 2.57 -9.11 -4.13
C SER A 3 2.13 -7.66 -3.90
N HIS A 4 1.89 -6.93 -4.99
CA HIS A 4 1.53 -5.51 -4.93
C HIS A 4 0.28 -5.24 -5.73
N ILE A 5 -0.76 -4.77 -5.04
CA ILE A 5 -2.03 -4.42 -5.66
C ILE A 5 -2.24 -2.92 -5.50
N PHE A 6 -2.48 -2.22 -6.61
CA PHE A 6 -2.68 -0.78 -6.62
C PHE A 6 -4.14 -0.45 -6.89
N ASP A 7 -4.67 0.55 -6.21
CA ASP A 7 -6.06 0.95 -6.44
C ASP A 7 -6.23 1.54 -7.85
N GLU A 8 -7.48 1.61 -8.30
CA GLU A 8 -7.79 2.06 -9.66
C GLU A 8 -7.45 3.52 -9.92
N ASN A 9 -7.25 4.32 -8.85
CA ASN A 9 -7.00 5.75 -8.96
C ASN A 9 -5.52 6.11 -9.12
N PHE A 10 -4.61 5.13 -9.04
CA PHE A 10 -3.23 5.41 -9.36
C PHE A 10 -3.11 5.79 -10.82
N PRO A 11 -2.52 6.97 -11.14
CA PRO A 11 -2.43 7.41 -12.53
C PRO A 11 -1.51 6.52 -13.36
N ALA A 12 -1.78 6.46 -14.66
CA ALA A 12 -1.04 5.59 -15.57
C ALA A 12 0.47 5.87 -15.57
N PHE A 13 0.86 7.15 -15.46
CA PHE A 13 2.29 7.48 -15.46
C PHE A 13 2.99 6.92 -14.21
N ALA A 14 2.32 6.92 -13.06
CA ALA A 14 2.87 6.33 -11.84
C ALA A 14 2.98 4.82 -11.97
N MET A 15 1.95 4.18 -12.51
CA MET A 15 1.96 2.73 -12.72
C MET A 15 3.07 2.32 -13.68
N HIS A 16 3.30 3.10 -14.73
CA HIS A 16 4.38 2.83 -15.67
C HIS A 16 5.74 2.81 -14.96
N THR A 17 6.01 3.83 -14.13
CA THR A 17 7.25 3.91 -13.37
C THR A 17 7.41 2.73 -12.42
N VAL A 18 6.33 2.39 -11.69
CA VAL A 18 6.37 1.30 -10.72
C VAL A 18 6.62 -0.04 -11.41
N ARG A 19 5.93 -0.31 -12.54
CA ARG A 19 6.08 -1.59 -13.26
C ARG A 19 7.47 -1.82 -13.80
N GLN A 20 8.22 -0.76 -14.06
CA GLN A 20 9.61 -0.88 -14.53
C GLN A 20 10.57 -1.32 -13.43
N LYS A 21 10.22 -1.09 -12.17
CA LYS A 21 11.13 -1.30 -11.04
C LYS A 21 10.67 -2.37 -10.06
N VAL A 22 9.39 -2.72 -10.07
CA VAL A 22 8.81 -3.61 -9.06
C VAL A 22 8.14 -4.79 -9.75
N ALA A 23 8.43 -5.99 -9.28
CA ALA A 23 7.81 -7.22 -9.79
C ALA A 23 6.47 -7.47 -9.11
N SER A 24 5.65 -8.30 -9.75
CA SER A 24 4.38 -8.80 -9.19
C SER A 24 3.38 -7.67 -8.89
N VAL A 25 3.23 -6.74 -9.83
CA VAL A 25 2.34 -5.57 -9.70
C VAL A 25 1.07 -5.79 -10.52
N VAL A 26 -0.08 -5.54 -9.89
CA VAL A 26 -1.37 -5.50 -10.58
C VAL A 26 -2.12 -4.24 -10.16
N GLN A 27 -3.04 -3.79 -10.99
CA GLN A 27 -3.89 -2.65 -10.68
C GLN A 27 -5.36 -3.04 -10.80
N ILE A 28 -6.17 -2.62 -9.83
CA ILE A 28 -7.60 -2.89 -9.85
C ILE A 28 -8.22 -2.30 -11.10
N GLY A 29 -9.03 -3.12 -11.79
CA GLY A 29 -9.72 -2.70 -13.00
C GLY A 29 -8.90 -2.84 -14.28
N GLN A 30 -7.58 -3.07 -14.17
CA GLN A 30 -6.73 -3.29 -15.34
C GLN A 30 -6.39 -4.77 -15.50
N ASP A 31 -5.76 -5.35 -14.50
CA ASP A 31 -5.34 -6.75 -14.53
C ASP A 31 -5.71 -7.53 -13.26
N TRP A 32 -6.52 -6.94 -12.39
CA TRP A 32 -7.05 -7.59 -11.19
C TRP A 32 -8.30 -6.87 -10.71
N GLY A 33 -9.33 -7.61 -10.33
CA GLY A 33 -10.56 -7.04 -9.82
C GLY A 33 -11.32 -6.23 -10.86
N GLU A 34 -12.22 -5.38 -10.39
CA GLU A 34 -13.09 -4.56 -11.25
C GLU A 34 -13.05 -3.09 -10.81
N ASN A 35 -13.15 -2.18 -11.78
CA ASN A 35 -13.30 -0.76 -11.51
C ASN A 35 -14.55 -0.52 -10.67
N GLY A 36 -14.45 0.40 -9.73
CA GLY A 36 -15.58 0.75 -8.89
C GLY A 36 -15.76 -0.11 -7.65
N TRP A 37 -14.89 -1.11 -7.44
CA TRP A 37 -14.94 -1.87 -6.20
C TRP A 37 -14.76 -0.96 -5.00
N LEU A 38 -15.62 -1.13 -3.99
CA LEU A 38 -15.53 -0.38 -2.74
C LEU A 38 -14.43 -0.98 -1.86
N ASP A 39 -13.65 -0.10 -1.23
CA ASP A 39 -12.44 -0.52 -0.51
C ASP A 39 -12.73 -1.54 0.61
N VAL A 40 -13.65 -1.20 1.52
CA VAL A 40 -13.89 -2.04 2.69
C VAL A 40 -14.76 -3.24 2.35
N GLU A 41 -15.77 -3.05 1.53
CA GLU A 41 -16.77 -4.08 1.24
C GLU A 41 -16.30 -5.10 0.20
N GLU A 42 -15.44 -4.69 -0.72
CA GLU A 42 -15.08 -5.53 -1.86
C GLU A 42 -13.57 -5.80 -1.96
N ILE A 43 -12.74 -4.77 -1.80
CA ILE A 43 -11.29 -4.95 -1.97
C ILE A 43 -10.67 -5.67 -0.79
N LEU A 44 -10.89 -5.18 0.44
CA LEU A 44 -10.24 -5.77 1.61
C LEU A 44 -10.57 -7.26 1.78
N PRO A 45 -11.83 -7.71 1.58
CA PRO A 45 -12.11 -9.15 1.65
C PRO A 45 -11.31 -9.98 0.65
N GLN A 46 -11.03 -9.42 -0.54
CA GLN A 46 -10.22 -10.14 -1.54
C GLN A 46 -8.76 -10.25 -1.15
N LEU A 47 -8.29 -9.40 -0.22
CA LEU A 47 -6.92 -9.43 0.25
C LEU A 47 -6.67 -10.47 1.34
N HIS A 48 -7.74 -10.99 1.97
CA HIS A 48 -7.58 -11.97 3.04
C HIS A 48 -6.85 -13.20 2.52
N GLY A 49 -5.77 -13.57 3.20
CA GLY A 49 -4.96 -14.73 2.80
C GLY A 49 -3.99 -14.45 1.65
N SER A 50 -4.01 -13.26 1.07
CA SER A 50 -3.18 -12.95 -0.10
C SER A 50 -1.73 -12.62 0.24
N ARG A 51 -1.46 -12.14 1.45
CA ARG A 51 -0.17 -11.61 1.91
C ARG A 51 0.29 -10.40 1.08
N ALA A 52 -0.62 -9.78 0.34
CA ALA A 52 -0.29 -8.67 -0.56
C ALA A 52 -0.16 -7.34 0.18
N THR A 53 0.52 -6.39 -0.47
CA THR A 53 0.54 -4.99 -0.08
C THR A 53 -0.43 -4.23 -0.99
N PHE A 54 -1.43 -3.59 -0.39
CA PHE A 54 -2.41 -2.80 -1.13
C PHE A 54 -2.02 -1.33 -1.06
N HIS A 55 -1.75 -0.73 -2.21
CA HIS A 55 -1.33 0.66 -2.34
C HIS A 55 -2.53 1.52 -2.72
N THR A 56 -2.80 2.56 -1.94
CA THR A 56 -4.00 3.36 -2.13
C THR A 56 -3.74 4.85 -1.96
N LEU A 57 -4.59 5.67 -2.56
CA LEU A 57 -4.62 7.12 -2.38
C LEU A 57 -5.73 7.56 -1.41
N ASP A 58 -6.47 6.61 -0.85
CA ASP A 58 -7.60 6.90 0.02
C ASP A 58 -7.16 7.03 1.48
N ALA A 59 -7.18 8.27 2.00
CA ALA A 59 -6.84 8.53 3.39
C ALA A 59 -7.78 7.81 4.37
N GLY A 60 -8.99 7.49 3.94
CA GLY A 60 -9.97 6.79 4.77
C GLY A 60 -9.54 5.38 5.16
N LEU A 61 -8.57 4.81 4.44
CA LEU A 61 -8.04 3.49 4.77
C LEU A 61 -6.90 3.53 5.78
N PHE A 62 -6.38 4.71 6.11
CA PHE A 62 -5.34 4.84 7.12
C PHE A 62 -5.96 4.84 8.51
N LYS A 63 -6.36 3.64 8.96
CA LYS A 63 -7.00 3.46 10.26
C LYS A 63 -6.54 2.15 10.88
N ARG A 64 -6.35 2.18 12.20
CA ARG A 64 -5.91 1.01 12.96
C ARG A 64 -6.83 -0.20 12.76
N ARG A 65 -8.13 0.03 12.65
CA ARG A 65 -9.11 -1.07 12.52
C ARG A 65 -8.95 -1.89 11.26
N TYR A 66 -8.20 -1.40 10.26
CA TYR A 66 -7.96 -2.13 9.03
C TYR A 66 -6.67 -2.94 9.05
N CYS A 67 -5.94 -2.95 10.15
CA CYS A 67 -4.79 -3.85 10.31
C CYS A 67 -5.27 -5.30 10.26
N HIS A 68 -4.56 -6.13 9.53
CA HIS A 68 -4.90 -7.54 9.36
C HIS A 68 -3.65 -8.37 9.13
N GLY A 69 -3.61 -9.58 9.70
CA GLY A 69 -2.44 -10.43 9.60
C GLY A 69 -2.10 -10.89 8.19
N SER A 70 -3.05 -10.84 7.25
CA SER A 70 -2.88 -11.37 5.90
C SER A 70 -2.42 -10.35 4.87
N TYR A 71 -2.38 -9.06 5.20
CA TYR A 71 -2.05 -8.05 4.20
C TYR A 71 -1.49 -6.78 4.83
N CYS A 72 -1.06 -5.86 3.99
CA CYS A 72 -0.61 -4.53 4.37
C CYS A 72 -1.38 -3.51 3.53
N ILE A 73 -1.71 -2.36 4.12
CA ILE A 73 -2.29 -1.23 3.40
C ILE A 73 -1.28 -0.09 3.46
N VAL A 74 -1.01 0.55 2.32
CA VAL A 74 -0.13 1.71 2.23
C VAL A 74 -0.88 2.86 1.60
N TYR A 75 -1.06 3.93 2.38
CA TYR A 75 -1.68 5.17 1.93
C TYR A 75 -0.59 6.19 1.60
N TYR A 76 -0.65 6.77 0.40
CA TYR A 76 0.33 7.74 -0.07
C TYR A 76 -0.21 9.16 0.06
N ASP A 77 0.34 9.91 1.01
CA ASP A 77 0.02 11.32 1.23
C ASP A 77 1.16 12.17 0.67
N VAL A 78 1.27 12.17 -0.64
CA VAL A 78 2.34 12.83 -1.39
C VAL A 78 1.73 13.47 -2.63
N LEU A 79 2.51 14.31 -3.32
CA LEU A 79 2.08 14.88 -4.59
C LEU A 79 1.87 13.75 -5.61
N GLU A 80 0.76 13.83 -6.32
CA GLU A 80 0.38 12.80 -7.30
C GLU A 80 1.46 12.61 -8.37
N THR A 81 2.09 13.71 -8.78
CA THR A 81 3.16 13.65 -9.78
C THR A 81 4.40 12.92 -9.29
N GLU A 82 4.53 12.66 -8.00
CA GLU A 82 5.68 11.98 -7.40
C GLU A 82 5.37 10.56 -6.91
N LEU A 83 4.16 10.07 -7.18
CA LEU A 83 3.73 8.77 -6.65
C LEU A 83 4.70 7.64 -6.97
N GLY A 84 5.13 7.51 -8.22
CA GLY A 84 6.04 6.43 -8.60
C GLY A 84 7.33 6.47 -7.80
N LYS A 85 7.89 7.66 -7.60
CA LYS A 85 9.10 7.86 -6.81
C LYS A 85 8.91 7.37 -5.36
N TRP A 86 7.78 7.73 -4.74
CA TRP A 86 7.56 7.38 -3.35
C TRP A 86 7.26 5.90 -3.15
N VAL A 87 6.58 5.26 -4.11
CA VAL A 87 6.37 3.81 -4.07
C VAL A 87 7.71 3.09 -4.06
N ILE A 88 8.60 3.46 -4.99
CA ILE A 88 9.91 2.81 -5.11
C ILE A 88 10.73 3.06 -3.85
N LYS A 89 10.74 4.28 -3.34
CA LYS A 89 11.47 4.63 -2.13
C LYS A 89 10.96 3.85 -0.92
N PHE A 90 9.64 3.70 -0.80
CA PHE A 90 9.05 2.92 0.28
C PHE A 90 9.49 1.46 0.23
N LEU A 91 9.44 0.84 -0.93
CA LEU A 91 9.79 -0.57 -1.08
C LEU A 91 11.28 -0.86 -0.88
N LYS A 92 12.11 0.18 -0.89
CA LYS A 92 13.54 0.08 -0.56
C LYS A 92 13.85 0.41 0.89
N HIS A 93 12.87 0.90 1.65
CA HIS A 93 13.09 1.28 3.04
C HIS A 93 13.42 0.05 3.88
N HIS A 94 14.49 0.11 4.69
CA HIS A 94 14.99 -1.04 5.41
C HIS A 94 13.99 -1.69 6.37
N ASN A 95 12.98 -0.95 6.82
CA ASN A 95 11.95 -1.48 7.72
C ASN A 95 10.77 -2.10 6.99
N PHE A 96 10.63 -1.88 5.67
CA PHE A 96 9.45 -2.30 4.91
C PHE A 96 9.80 -2.98 3.59
N ARG A 97 11.05 -3.38 3.43
CA ARG A 97 11.57 -3.91 2.19
C ARG A 97 11.02 -5.28 1.83
N THR A 98 10.68 -6.10 2.82
CA THR A 98 10.16 -7.44 2.58
C THR A 98 8.67 -7.52 2.86
N GLN A 99 8.02 -8.52 2.26
CA GLN A 99 6.60 -8.78 2.50
C GLN A 99 6.33 -9.02 4.00
N VAL A 100 7.18 -9.80 4.65
CA VAL A 100 7.01 -10.11 6.07
C VAL A 100 7.05 -8.83 6.92
N GLN A 101 7.98 -7.92 6.59
CA GLN A 101 8.07 -6.65 7.32
C GLN A 101 6.81 -5.79 7.16
N ARG A 102 6.13 -5.89 6.01
CA ARG A 102 4.95 -5.07 5.73
C ARG A 102 3.66 -5.65 6.30
N LEU A 103 3.56 -6.96 6.43
CA LEU A 103 2.33 -7.61 6.89
C LEU A 103 1.85 -7.05 8.24
N SER A 104 0.54 -7.01 8.41
CA SER A 104 -0.14 -6.58 9.66
C SER A 104 -0.09 -5.08 9.90
N LYS A 105 0.34 -4.28 8.92
CA LYS A 105 0.50 -2.84 9.09
C LYS A 105 -0.40 -2.05 8.15
N VAL A 106 -0.83 -0.89 8.62
CA VAL A 106 -1.49 0.13 7.81
C VAL A 106 -0.57 1.35 7.88
N ILE A 107 0.00 1.73 6.75
CA ILE A 107 1.12 2.67 6.67
C ILE A 107 0.70 3.92 5.91
N ARG A 108 1.10 5.10 6.41
CA ARG A 108 0.97 6.37 5.69
C ARG A 108 2.34 6.85 5.28
N ILE A 109 2.50 7.13 4.00
CA ILE A 109 3.73 7.67 3.41
C ILE A 109 3.55 9.18 3.26
N SER A 110 4.46 9.96 3.84
CA SER A 110 4.54 11.39 3.56
C SER A 110 5.98 11.74 3.19
N PRO A 111 6.23 12.94 2.62
CA PRO A 111 7.60 13.32 2.25
C PRO A 111 8.56 13.39 3.43
N THR A 112 8.05 13.58 4.64
CA THR A 112 8.89 13.78 5.81
C THR A 112 9.06 12.53 6.67
N LYS A 113 8.11 11.59 6.63
CA LYS A 113 8.15 10.42 7.52
C LYS A 113 7.17 9.36 7.08
N LEU A 114 7.32 8.18 7.68
CA LEU A 114 6.33 7.11 7.60
C LEU A 114 5.67 6.97 8.96
N THR A 115 4.34 6.88 8.97
CA THR A 115 3.59 6.60 10.20
C THR A 115 2.77 5.34 9.96
N TYR A 116 2.57 4.51 11.00
CA TYR A 116 1.84 3.27 10.77
C TYR A 116 1.20 2.74 12.04
N TRP A 117 0.10 2.01 11.81
CA TRP A 117 -0.55 1.19 12.80
C TRP A 117 -0.11 -0.25 12.59
N GLU A 118 0.01 -1.00 13.67
CA GLU A 118 0.37 -2.41 13.61
C GLU A 118 -0.70 -3.22 14.35
N LEU A 119 -1.01 -4.40 13.85
CA LEU A 119 -2.01 -5.28 14.45
C LEU A 119 -1.62 -5.57 15.91
N HIS A 120 -2.60 -5.46 16.81
CA HIS A 120 -2.44 -5.64 18.25
C HIS A 120 -1.65 -4.55 18.99
N ALA A 121 -1.22 -3.51 18.27
CA ALA A 121 -0.60 -2.35 18.91
C ALA A 121 -1.64 -1.23 19.09
N TYR A 122 -1.52 -0.45 20.15
CA TYR A 122 -2.50 0.57 20.47
C TYR A 122 -2.01 2.00 20.25
N ALA A 123 -0.76 2.15 19.86
CA ALA A 123 -0.18 3.46 19.59
C ALA A 123 0.34 3.51 18.16
N ILE A 124 0.16 4.66 17.51
CA ILE A 124 0.72 4.88 16.17
C ILE A 124 2.24 4.97 16.29
N ARG A 125 2.93 4.41 15.32
CA ARG A 125 4.39 4.41 15.26
C ARG A 125 4.87 5.30 14.13
N LYS A 126 6.08 5.81 14.27
CA LYS A 126 6.71 6.67 13.27
C LYS A 126 8.10 6.15 12.96
N THR A 127 8.53 6.31 11.72
CA THR A 127 9.91 6.04 11.34
C THR A 127 10.34 7.05 10.28
N GLU A 128 11.63 7.31 10.26
CA GLU A 128 12.22 8.25 9.31
C GLU A 128 12.47 7.58 7.98
N TRP A 129 12.67 8.40 6.94
CA TRP A 129 13.00 7.88 5.62
C TRP A 129 14.40 7.27 5.56
N GLN A 130 15.22 7.54 6.54
CA GLN A 130 16.59 7.01 6.57
C GLN A 130 16.84 6.09 7.73
#